data_9240146ffced02371c6580e799be3c18
#
_entry.id   9240146ffced02371c6580e799be3c18
#
_cell.length_a   1.000
_cell.length_b   1.000
_cell.length_c   1.000
_cell.angle_alpha   90.00
_cell.angle_beta   90.00
_cell.angle_gamma   90.00
#
_symmetry.space_group_name_H-M   'P 1'
#
loop_
_entity.id
_entity.type
_entity.pdbx_description
1 polymer ?
#
loop_
_entity_poly.entity_id
_entity_poly.type
_entity_poly.pdbx_seq_one_letter_code
_entity_poly.pdbx_strand_id
1 'polypeptide(L)'
;MPLHDVGYRAWSGPKSWRWTRWWVVAAGGIQLAFRTSWLSRMLAFSWIPAIVIGVGFFAYEQSIVNPTLRVSIANLVMLASADGDLARSVMRSPEDVRHEVWSSLVLAFFRYPQAIMMLITIGIVAPKLISYDLRNRGYLLYFSRPLKIWEYMLGKSLI
;
A
#
# COMPACT_ATOMS: atom_id res chain seq x y z
N MET A 1 16.68 11.22 -47.57
CA MET A 1 17.02 10.55 -46.30
C MET A 1 16.75 9.07 -46.50
N PRO A 2 17.73 8.17 -46.39
CA PRO A 2 17.48 6.75 -46.51
C PRO A 2 16.64 6.33 -45.29
N LEU A 3 15.45 5.79 -45.53
CA LEU A 3 14.69 5.06 -44.53
C LEU A 3 15.56 3.85 -44.15
N HIS A 4 16.13 3.89 -42.95
CA HIS A 4 16.74 2.70 -42.39
C HIS A 4 15.64 1.65 -42.28
N ASP A 5 15.78 0.58 -43.06
CA ASP A 5 14.96 -0.60 -43.00
C ASP A 5 15.19 -1.22 -41.62
N VAL A 6 14.33 -0.84 -40.66
CA VAL A 6 14.31 -1.43 -39.32
C VAL A 6 13.71 -2.81 -39.53
N GLY A 7 14.58 -3.77 -39.92
CA GLY A 7 14.20 -5.15 -40.18
C GLY A 7 13.33 -5.70 -39.08
N TYR A 8 12.02 -5.69 -39.29
CA TYR A 8 11.04 -6.24 -38.36
C TYR A 8 11.24 -7.76 -38.33
N ARG A 9 11.98 -8.24 -37.33
CA ARG A 9 12.08 -9.66 -37.05
C ARG A 9 10.78 -10.14 -36.42
N ALA A 10 10.08 -11.03 -37.10
CA ALA A 10 8.93 -11.72 -36.54
C ALA A 10 9.34 -12.42 -35.25
N TRP A 11 8.57 -12.19 -34.18
CA TRP A 11 8.80 -12.84 -32.88
C TRP A 11 8.61 -14.34 -32.98
N SER A 12 9.66 -15.14 -32.76
CA SER A 12 9.65 -16.62 -32.75
C SER A 12 9.57 -17.22 -31.34
N GLY A 13 9.49 -16.40 -30.29
CA GLY A 13 9.42 -16.87 -28.91
C GLY A 13 8.03 -17.36 -28.48
N PRO A 14 7.92 -17.98 -27.29
CA PRO A 14 6.65 -18.49 -26.77
C PRO A 14 5.65 -17.33 -26.60
N LYS A 15 4.43 -17.54 -27.11
CA LYS A 15 3.32 -16.57 -26.96
C LYS A 15 2.70 -16.73 -25.58
N SER A 16 2.65 -15.67 -24.80
CA SER A 16 1.93 -15.66 -23.51
C SER A 16 0.43 -15.91 -23.73
N TRP A 17 -0.17 -16.68 -22.81
CA TRP A 17 -1.60 -17.01 -22.86
C TRP A 17 -2.45 -15.73 -22.75
N ARG A 18 -3.61 -15.69 -23.43
CA ARG A 18 -4.47 -14.49 -23.49
C ARG A 18 -4.88 -13.99 -22.11
N TRP A 19 -5.13 -14.88 -21.15
CA TRP A 19 -5.55 -14.56 -19.79
C TRP A 19 -4.47 -13.96 -18.89
N THR A 20 -3.19 -14.09 -19.24
CA THR A 20 -2.07 -13.58 -18.44
C THR A 20 -1.55 -12.20 -18.91
N ARG A 21 -2.16 -11.62 -19.93
CA ARG A 21 -1.67 -10.35 -20.54
C ARG A 21 -1.75 -9.17 -19.58
N TRP A 22 -2.85 -9.06 -18.83
CA TRP A 22 -3.01 -8.04 -17.80
C TRP A 22 -1.94 -8.15 -16.71
N TRP A 23 -1.53 -9.40 -16.37
CA TRP A 23 -0.47 -9.65 -15.39
C TRP A 23 0.88 -9.16 -15.88
N VAL A 24 1.21 -9.28 -17.16
CA VAL A 24 2.45 -8.77 -17.74
C VAL A 24 2.49 -7.23 -17.64
N VAL A 25 1.36 -6.57 -17.86
CA VAL A 25 1.24 -5.11 -17.68
C VAL A 25 1.40 -4.73 -16.22
N ALA A 26 0.75 -5.43 -15.30
CA ALA A 26 0.87 -5.21 -13.87
C ALA A 26 2.31 -5.45 -13.38
N ALA A 27 2.92 -6.57 -13.73
CA ALA A 27 4.29 -6.92 -13.34
C ALA A 27 5.31 -5.89 -13.85
N GLY A 28 5.17 -5.45 -15.10
CA GLY A 28 6.01 -4.39 -15.66
C GLY A 28 5.87 -3.05 -14.92
N GLY A 29 4.63 -2.69 -14.55
CA GLY A 29 4.37 -1.48 -13.77
C GLY A 29 4.92 -1.57 -12.34
N ILE A 30 4.75 -2.71 -11.67
CA ILE A 30 5.30 -2.98 -10.34
C ILE A 30 6.84 -2.90 -10.39
N GLN A 31 7.47 -3.57 -11.36
CA GLN A 31 8.92 -3.53 -11.52
C GLN A 31 9.42 -2.10 -11.77
N LEU A 32 8.71 -1.31 -12.57
CA LEU A 32 9.03 0.10 -12.81
C LEU A 32 8.88 0.94 -11.53
N ALA A 33 7.84 0.68 -10.74
CA ALA A 33 7.61 1.34 -9.45
C ALA A 33 8.78 1.08 -8.50
N PHE A 34 9.20 -0.17 -8.33
CA PHE A 34 10.32 -0.52 -7.46
C PHE A 34 11.69 -0.07 -7.98
N ARG A 35 11.85 0.07 -9.29
CA ARG A 35 13.08 0.60 -9.88
C ARG A 35 13.30 2.08 -9.58
N THR A 36 12.23 2.82 -9.31
CA THR A 36 12.30 4.24 -8.97
C THR A 36 12.53 4.39 -7.47
N SER A 37 13.76 4.72 -7.05
CA SER A 37 14.17 4.79 -5.64
C SER A 37 13.30 5.73 -4.78
N TRP A 38 12.73 6.78 -5.36
CA TRP A 38 11.82 7.69 -4.67
C TRP A 38 10.46 7.02 -4.37
N LEU A 39 9.92 6.29 -5.35
CA LEU A 39 8.63 5.58 -5.20
C LEU A 39 8.74 4.43 -4.20
N SER A 40 9.84 3.68 -4.26
CA SER A 40 10.14 2.62 -3.28
C SER A 40 10.24 3.17 -1.85
N ARG A 41 10.87 4.35 -1.67
CA ARG A 41 10.94 5.02 -0.35
C ARG A 41 9.56 5.46 0.14
N MET A 42 8.71 6.00 -0.73
CA MET A 42 7.33 6.37 -0.35
C MET A 42 6.49 5.15 0.06
N LEU A 43 6.61 4.05 -0.68
CA LEU A 43 5.96 2.79 -0.30
C LEU A 43 6.45 2.29 1.06
N ALA A 44 7.77 2.30 1.31
CA ALA A 44 8.32 1.95 2.61
C ALA A 44 7.81 2.87 3.73
N PHE A 45 7.69 4.17 3.46
CA PHE A 45 7.18 5.15 4.41
C PHE A 45 5.71 4.90 4.78
N SER A 46 4.90 4.38 3.84
CA SER A 46 3.49 4.06 4.10
C SER A 46 3.29 2.91 5.10
N TRP A 47 4.34 2.12 5.39
CA TRP A 47 4.31 1.08 6.41
C TRP A 47 4.55 1.57 7.83
N ILE A 48 5.04 2.81 7.99
CA ILE A 48 5.35 3.37 9.33
C ILE A 48 4.14 3.33 10.27
N PRO A 49 2.93 3.77 9.86
CA PRO A 49 1.77 3.70 10.75
C PRO A 49 1.45 2.27 11.20
N ALA A 50 1.60 1.29 10.31
CA ALA A 50 1.36 -0.11 10.65
C ALA A 50 2.36 -0.64 11.69
N ILE A 51 3.63 -0.27 11.57
CA ILE A 51 4.67 -0.61 12.53
C ILE A 51 4.37 0.03 13.89
N VAL A 52 4.00 1.31 13.91
CA VAL A 52 3.68 2.04 15.15
C VAL A 52 2.52 1.37 15.89
N ILE A 53 1.45 1.00 15.18
CA ILE A 53 0.31 0.29 15.77
C ILE A 53 0.71 -1.13 16.22
N GLY A 54 1.51 -1.84 15.44
CA GLY A 54 2.05 -3.15 15.83
C GLY A 54 2.84 -3.09 17.15
N VAL A 55 3.67 -2.06 17.32
CA VAL A 55 4.36 -1.78 18.58
C VAL A 55 3.36 -1.45 19.68
N GLY A 56 2.30 -0.70 19.38
CA GLY A 56 1.22 -0.38 20.33
C GLY A 56 0.51 -1.65 20.84
N PHE A 57 0.20 -2.59 19.96
CA PHE A 57 -0.37 -3.88 20.35
C PHE A 57 0.57 -4.69 21.24
N PHE A 58 1.83 -4.79 20.83
CA PHE A 58 2.83 -5.48 21.62
C PHE A 58 3.00 -4.86 23.01
N ALA A 59 3.07 -3.54 23.07
CA ALA A 59 3.19 -2.81 24.36
C ALA A 59 1.96 -3.01 25.24
N TYR A 60 0.76 -3.05 24.66
CA TYR A 60 -0.46 -3.34 25.40
C TYR A 60 -0.43 -4.76 26.01
N GLU A 61 -0.07 -5.78 25.24
CA GLU A 61 0.05 -7.14 25.76
C GLU A 61 1.11 -7.24 26.90
N GLN A 62 2.21 -6.50 26.76
CA GLN A 62 3.21 -6.40 27.85
C GLN A 62 2.68 -5.69 29.09
N SER A 63 1.75 -4.75 28.95
CA SER A 63 1.15 -4.05 30.09
C SER A 63 0.25 -4.93 30.96
N ILE A 64 -0.26 -6.03 30.42
CA ILE A 64 -1.02 -7.03 31.17
C ILE A 64 -0.10 -7.68 32.20
N VAL A 65 1.11 -8.03 31.81
CA VAL A 65 2.11 -8.68 32.65
C VAL A 65 2.87 -7.68 33.55
N ASN A 66 3.22 -6.50 32.99
CA ASN A 66 4.04 -5.50 33.65
C ASN A 66 3.24 -4.26 34.07
N PRO A 67 2.92 -4.06 35.35
CA PRO A 67 2.12 -2.92 35.84
C PRO A 67 2.75 -1.56 35.54
N THR A 68 4.07 -1.47 35.45
CA THR A 68 4.78 -0.21 35.17
C THR A 68 4.45 0.38 33.79
N LEU A 69 4.08 -0.46 32.84
CA LEU A 69 3.72 -0.03 31.48
C LEU A 69 2.26 0.44 31.37
N ARG A 70 1.40 0.11 32.34
CA ARG A 70 -0.05 0.40 32.29
C ARG A 70 -0.35 1.89 32.16
N VAL A 71 0.39 2.74 32.86
CA VAL A 71 0.22 4.20 32.79
C VAL A 71 0.49 4.73 31.40
N SER A 72 1.59 4.29 30.79
CA SER A 72 1.96 4.69 29.44
C SER A 72 0.94 4.21 28.41
N ILE A 73 0.48 2.98 28.55
CA ILE A 73 -0.53 2.40 27.65
C ILE A 73 -1.91 3.06 27.83
N ALA A 74 -2.34 3.35 29.08
CA ALA A 74 -3.58 4.08 29.32
C ALA A 74 -3.56 5.46 28.63
N ASN A 75 -2.44 6.18 28.66
CA ASN A 75 -2.27 7.43 27.94
C ASN A 75 -2.35 7.25 26.42
N LEU A 76 -1.73 6.20 25.86
CA LEU A 76 -1.83 5.89 24.44
C LEU A 76 -3.27 5.53 24.01
N VAL A 77 -3.96 4.74 24.81
CA VAL A 77 -5.37 4.40 24.58
C VAL A 77 -6.24 5.64 24.63
N MET A 78 -6.03 6.51 25.59
CA MET A 78 -6.75 7.79 25.69
C MET A 78 -6.52 8.66 24.44
N LEU A 79 -5.30 8.71 23.92
CA LEU A 79 -4.97 9.46 22.70
C LEU A 79 -5.61 8.84 21.45
N ALA A 80 -5.66 7.51 21.37
CA ALA A 80 -6.17 6.78 20.23
C ALA A 80 -7.71 6.75 20.15
N SER A 81 -8.38 6.51 21.29
CA SER A 81 -9.84 6.38 21.38
C SER A 81 -10.55 7.68 21.75
N ALA A 82 -9.84 8.65 22.33
CA ALA A 82 -10.39 9.84 23.00
C ALA A 82 -11.39 9.48 24.14
N ASP A 83 -11.33 8.24 24.62
CA ASP A 83 -12.21 7.69 25.66
C ASP A 83 -11.45 7.55 26.98
N GLY A 84 -11.76 8.45 27.92
CA GLY A 84 -11.16 8.44 29.24
C GLY A 84 -11.61 7.28 30.13
N ASP A 85 -12.78 6.70 29.88
CA ASP A 85 -13.30 5.59 30.67
C ASP A 85 -12.60 4.29 30.28
N LEU A 86 -12.35 4.09 28.98
CA LEU A 86 -11.54 2.98 28.49
C LEU A 86 -10.10 3.04 29.04
N ALA A 87 -9.48 4.22 29.05
CA ALA A 87 -8.15 4.41 29.60
C ALA A 87 -8.09 4.09 31.11
N ARG A 88 -9.11 4.46 31.88
CA ARG A 88 -9.22 4.12 33.31
C ARG A 88 -9.43 2.60 33.51
N SER A 89 -10.22 1.97 32.66
CA SER A 89 -10.45 0.52 32.71
C SER A 89 -9.17 -0.27 32.44
N VAL A 90 -8.33 0.18 31.50
CA VAL A 90 -7.00 -0.40 31.26
C VAL A 90 -6.11 -0.34 32.51
N MET A 91 -6.25 0.72 33.31
CA MET A 91 -5.49 0.83 34.56
C MET A 91 -5.94 -0.18 35.64
N ARG A 92 -7.24 -0.51 35.69
CA ARG A 92 -7.82 -1.39 36.69
C ARG A 92 -7.71 -2.86 36.34
N SER A 93 -8.22 -3.22 35.17
CA SER A 93 -8.30 -4.60 34.67
C SER A 93 -8.03 -4.64 33.16
N PRO A 94 -6.77 -4.64 32.72
CA PRO A 94 -6.45 -4.60 31.31
C PRO A 94 -6.93 -5.83 30.53
N GLU A 95 -7.07 -6.98 31.20
CA GLU A 95 -7.53 -8.22 30.55
C GLU A 95 -9.00 -8.13 30.12
N ASP A 96 -9.86 -7.54 30.95
CA ASP A 96 -11.31 -7.47 30.71
C ASP A 96 -11.66 -6.56 29.52
N VAL A 97 -10.86 -5.53 29.28
CA VAL A 97 -11.07 -4.54 28.23
C VAL A 97 -10.21 -4.78 26.98
N ARG A 98 -9.56 -5.94 26.89
CA ARG A 98 -8.66 -6.28 25.80
C ARG A 98 -9.30 -6.10 24.42
N HIS A 99 -10.51 -6.60 24.24
CA HIS A 99 -11.23 -6.51 22.97
C HIS A 99 -11.56 -5.06 22.58
N GLU A 100 -11.96 -4.25 23.53
CA GLU A 100 -12.30 -2.83 23.31
C GLU A 100 -11.05 -2.02 22.94
N VAL A 101 -9.94 -2.26 23.63
CA VAL A 101 -8.66 -1.61 23.33
C VAL A 101 -8.18 -1.98 21.94
N TRP A 102 -8.22 -3.27 21.59
CA TRP A 102 -7.83 -3.73 20.25
C TRP A 102 -8.70 -3.10 19.16
N SER A 103 -10.02 -3.07 19.37
CA SER A 103 -10.96 -2.46 18.44
C SER A 103 -10.69 -0.96 18.25
N SER A 104 -10.45 -0.24 19.34
CA SER A 104 -10.18 1.21 19.31
C SER A 104 -8.86 1.53 18.63
N LEU A 105 -7.80 0.74 18.87
CA LEU A 105 -6.51 0.92 18.22
C LEU A 105 -6.58 0.64 16.70
N VAL A 106 -7.27 -0.43 16.31
CA VAL A 106 -7.51 -0.73 14.88
C VAL A 106 -8.31 0.39 14.22
N LEU A 107 -9.38 0.84 14.86
CA LEU A 107 -10.22 1.90 14.33
C LEU A 107 -9.42 3.21 14.18
N ALA A 108 -8.65 3.59 15.19
CA ALA A 108 -7.80 4.77 15.16
C ALA A 108 -6.75 4.70 14.05
N PHE A 109 -6.15 3.52 13.83
CA PHE A 109 -5.19 3.28 12.75
C PHE A 109 -5.81 3.50 11.37
N PHE A 110 -6.96 2.88 11.09
CA PHE A 110 -7.60 3.01 9.78
C PHE A 110 -8.20 4.39 9.56
N ARG A 111 -8.72 5.03 10.62
CA ARG A 111 -9.43 6.31 10.51
C ARG A 111 -8.53 7.49 10.12
N TYR A 112 -7.31 7.55 10.64
CA TYR A 112 -6.46 8.71 10.46
C TYR A 112 -5.14 8.39 9.76
N PRO A 113 -4.15 7.72 10.38
CA PRO A 113 -2.82 7.63 9.80
C PRO A 113 -2.79 6.79 8.52
N GLN A 114 -3.46 5.66 8.49
CA GLN A 114 -3.46 4.78 7.32
C GLN A 114 -4.24 5.38 6.15
N ALA A 115 -5.41 5.97 6.40
CA ALA A 115 -6.20 6.60 5.36
C ALA A 115 -5.45 7.75 4.69
N ILE A 116 -4.80 8.62 5.48
CA ILE A 116 -4.00 9.73 4.96
C ILE A 116 -2.81 9.22 4.14
N MET A 117 -2.08 8.23 4.65
CA MET A 117 -0.93 7.65 3.95
C MET A 117 -1.34 6.96 2.63
N MET A 118 -2.46 6.23 2.63
CA MET A 118 -3.00 5.64 1.40
C MET A 118 -3.38 6.72 0.39
N LEU A 119 -4.05 7.78 0.82
CA LEU A 119 -4.50 8.87 -0.06
C LEU A 119 -3.31 9.60 -0.68
N ILE A 120 -2.28 9.91 0.12
CA ILE A 120 -1.03 10.52 -0.36
C ILE A 120 -0.32 9.58 -1.34
N THR A 121 -0.17 8.32 -0.99
CA THR A 121 0.54 7.33 -1.82
C THR A 121 -0.17 7.17 -3.16
N ILE A 122 -1.47 6.95 -3.17
CA ILE A 122 -2.27 6.81 -4.40
C ILE A 122 -2.22 8.11 -5.22
N GLY A 123 -2.40 9.28 -4.57
CA GLY A 123 -2.40 10.57 -5.25
C GLY A 123 -1.08 10.92 -5.95
N ILE A 124 0.04 10.39 -5.46
CA ILE A 124 1.36 10.62 -6.05
C ILE A 124 1.72 9.52 -7.07
N VAL A 125 1.43 8.27 -6.72
CA VAL A 125 1.83 7.11 -7.55
C VAL A 125 0.99 6.98 -8.80
N ALA A 126 -0.33 7.10 -8.70
CA ALA A 126 -1.24 6.89 -9.83
C ALA A 126 -1.00 7.88 -11.00
N PRO A 127 -0.90 9.20 -10.78
CA PRO A 127 -0.60 10.12 -11.89
C PRO A 127 0.76 9.86 -12.52
N LYS A 128 1.77 9.47 -11.73
CA LYS A 128 3.11 9.22 -12.22
C LYS A 128 3.19 7.98 -13.10
N LEU A 129 2.47 6.91 -12.76
CA LEU A 129 2.38 5.70 -13.57
C LEU A 129 1.69 5.94 -14.91
N ILE A 130 0.62 6.74 -14.92
CA ILE A 130 -0.11 7.08 -16.13
C ILE A 130 0.71 8.06 -16.99
N SER A 131 1.27 9.10 -16.40
CA SER A 131 2.07 10.11 -17.10
C SER A 131 3.32 9.52 -17.76
N TYR A 132 3.96 8.52 -17.13
CA TYR A 132 5.12 7.83 -17.72
C TYR A 132 4.75 7.11 -19.03
N ASP A 133 3.62 6.41 -19.06
CA ASP A 133 3.15 5.73 -20.26
C ASP A 133 2.75 6.70 -21.37
N LEU A 134 2.10 7.80 -21.02
CA LEU A 134 1.74 8.85 -21.97
C LEU A 134 2.98 9.53 -22.57
N ARG A 135 3.95 9.88 -21.73
CA ARG A 135 5.19 10.55 -22.15
C ARG A 135 6.02 9.69 -23.10
N ASN A 136 6.10 8.39 -22.83
CA ASN A 136 6.88 7.45 -23.65
C ASN A 136 6.07 6.84 -24.81
N ARG A 137 4.83 7.34 -25.05
CA ARG A 137 3.90 6.78 -26.03
C ARG A 137 3.70 5.25 -25.87
N GLY A 138 3.87 4.72 -24.65
CA GLY A 138 3.77 3.30 -24.34
C GLY A 138 2.40 2.74 -24.69
N TYR A 139 1.34 3.57 -24.62
CA TYR A 139 -0.01 3.19 -25.02
C TYR A 139 -0.10 2.75 -26.49
N LEU A 140 0.70 3.32 -27.41
CA LEU A 140 0.74 2.90 -28.80
C LEU A 140 1.26 1.47 -28.97
N LEU A 141 2.25 1.07 -28.15
CA LEU A 141 2.75 -0.30 -28.12
C LEU A 141 1.71 -1.28 -27.56
N TYR A 142 0.92 -0.87 -26.59
CA TYR A 142 -0.14 -1.71 -26.05
C TYR A 142 -1.30 -1.86 -27.03
N PHE A 143 -1.70 -0.81 -27.73
CA PHE A 143 -2.79 -0.85 -28.71
C PHE A 143 -2.37 -1.42 -30.08
N SER A 144 -1.09 -1.45 -30.42
CA SER A 144 -0.59 -2.15 -31.60
C SER A 144 -0.61 -3.69 -31.44
N ARG A 145 -0.78 -4.18 -30.22
CA ARG A 145 -0.99 -5.61 -29.92
C ARG A 145 -2.46 -5.88 -29.66
N PRO A 146 -2.97 -7.13 -29.77
CA PRO A 146 -4.37 -7.45 -29.53
C PRO A 146 -4.69 -7.43 -28.02
N LEU A 147 -4.37 -6.33 -27.34
CA LEU A 147 -4.73 -6.06 -25.95
C LEU A 147 -6.04 -5.28 -25.95
N LYS A 148 -7.02 -5.76 -25.20
CA LYS A 148 -8.27 -5.02 -25.01
C LYS A 148 -8.04 -3.89 -23.98
N ILE A 149 -8.72 -2.77 -24.16
CA ILE A 149 -8.62 -1.60 -23.27
C ILE A 149 -8.86 -1.98 -21.80
N TRP A 150 -9.80 -2.87 -21.52
CA TRP A 150 -10.09 -3.30 -20.16
C TRP A 150 -8.96 -4.14 -19.54
N GLU A 151 -8.24 -4.96 -20.33
CA GLU A 151 -7.07 -5.74 -19.84
C GLU A 151 -5.92 -4.80 -19.44
N TYR A 152 -5.73 -3.72 -20.18
CA TYR A 152 -4.78 -2.67 -19.82
C TYR A 152 -5.20 -1.94 -18.54
N MET A 153 -6.47 -1.55 -18.44
CA MET A 153 -7.00 -0.86 -17.26
C MET A 153 -6.89 -1.73 -16.00
N LEU A 154 -7.26 -3.03 -16.11
CA LEU A 154 -7.09 -3.98 -15.00
C LEU A 154 -5.61 -4.14 -14.61
N GLY A 155 -4.71 -4.28 -15.58
CA GLY A 155 -3.28 -4.37 -15.30
C GLY A 155 -2.74 -3.14 -14.58
N LYS A 156 -3.25 -1.95 -14.92
CA LYS A 156 -2.84 -0.69 -14.27
C LYS A 156 -3.48 -0.47 -12.90
N SER A 157 -4.69 -0.94 -12.68
CA SER A 157 -5.35 -0.82 -11.36
C SER A 157 -4.77 -1.77 -10.30
N LEU A 158 -4.01 -2.77 -10.71
CA LEU A 158 -3.34 -3.72 -9.82
C LEU A 158 -1.94 -3.28 -9.36
N ILE A 159 -1.43 -2.17 -9.90
CA ILE A 159 -0.16 -1.57 -9.52
C ILE A 159 -0.36 -0.64 -8.34
#